data_c17d7d22b1543d7417ac21c5ca2bc99c
#
_entry.id   c17d7d22b1543d7417ac21c5ca2bc99c
#
_cell.length_a   1.000
_cell.length_b   1.000
_cell.length_c   1.000
_cell.angle_alpha   90.00
_cell.angle_beta   90.00
_cell.angle_gamma   90.00
#
_symmetry.space_group_name_H-M   'P 1'
#
loop_
_entity.id
_entity.type
_entity.pdbx_description
1 polymer ?
#
loop_
_entity_poly.entity_id
_entity_poly.type
_entity_poly.pdbx_seq_one_letter_code
_entity_poly.pdbx_strand_id
1 'polypeptide(L)'
;MRLYIKSNFQKKITFTTRELVWKMWFKERKGKQISFSNVGDDEMLQDDFYFGVELRKWISVDERWGKASFIIPSNPWLSLEYENIQLEFENDFITDGRERGENLRIATTHTDILTVDKRAMYIMAVEVASAIDGQISEDDKQTWMDVETFKELHKDVLSLSCDQATDISVEELKSMKSVEDPLWDEEEQLREEYIKIHGERIYDDEEDE
;
A
#
# COMPACT_ATOMS: atom_id res chain seq x y z
N MET A 1 -1.76 7.72 1.35
CA MET A 1 -1.81 7.86 -0.14
C MET A 1 -2.68 6.77 -0.72
N ARG A 2 -3.44 7.04 -1.82
CA ARG A 2 -4.33 6.05 -2.46
C ARG A 2 -4.13 6.01 -3.96
N LEU A 3 -4.25 4.81 -4.52
CA LEU A 3 -4.35 4.56 -5.95
C LEU A 3 -5.52 3.60 -6.19
N TYR A 4 -6.15 3.72 -7.33
CA TYR A 4 -7.21 2.81 -7.74
C TYR A 4 -6.85 2.14 -9.06
N ILE A 5 -7.28 0.89 -9.22
CA ILE A 5 -7.10 0.14 -10.46
C ILE A 5 -8.46 -0.40 -10.90
N LYS A 6 -8.90 -0.02 -12.10
CA LYS A 6 -10.06 -0.62 -12.73
C LYS A 6 -9.66 -1.59 -13.81
N SER A 7 -10.41 -2.69 -13.93
CA SER A 7 -10.25 -3.70 -14.96
C SER A 7 -11.57 -4.44 -15.15
N ASN A 8 -11.63 -5.32 -16.13
CA ASN A 8 -12.72 -6.29 -16.25
C ASN A 8 -12.44 -7.58 -15.47
N PHE A 9 -11.29 -7.69 -14.84
CA PHE A 9 -10.85 -8.83 -14.02
C PHE A 9 -10.93 -10.22 -14.70
N GLN A 10 -10.93 -10.27 -16.02
CA GLN A 10 -10.93 -11.54 -16.77
C GLN A 10 -9.54 -12.16 -16.85
N LYS A 11 -8.50 -11.32 -16.82
CA LYS A 11 -7.13 -11.78 -16.75
C LYS A 11 -6.73 -12.05 -15.30
N LYS A 12 -5.94 -13.11 -15.14
CA LYS A 12 -5.44 -13.53 -13.85
C LYS A 12 -4.04 -12.99 -13.61
N ILE A 13 -3.78 -12.58 -12.38
CA ILE A 13 -2.42 -12.30 -11.90
C ILE A 13 -1.67 -13.62 -11.84
N THR A 14 -0.51 -13.70 -12.47
CA THR A 14 0.29 -14.93 -12.55
C THR A 14 1.53 -14.90 -11.68
N PHE A 15 1.86 -13.76 -11.07
CA PHE A 15 2.97 -13.63 -10.16
C PHE A 15 2.53 -13.83 -8.70
N THR A 16 3.47 -14.30 -7.89
CA THR A 16 3.26 -14.46 -6.45
C THR A 16 3.50 -13.14 -5.71
N THR A 17 2.96 -13.05 -4.49
CA THR A 17 3.28 -11.99 -3.53
C THR A 17 4.79 -11.76 -3.41
N ARG A 18 5.56 -12.85 -3.30
CA ARG A 18 7.01 -12.79 -3.16
C ARG A 18 7.71 -12.19 -4.39
N GLU A 19 7.24 -12.50 -5.59
CA GLU A 19 7.77 -11.92 -6.83
C GLU A 19 7.45 -10.43 -6.93
N LEU A 20 6.26 -10.01 -6.48
CA LEU A 20 5.89 -8.61 -6.41
C LEU A 20 6.77 -7.84 -5.43
N VAL A 21 6.88 -8.32 -4.19
CA VAL A 21 7.73 -7.73 -3.15
C VAL A 21 9.19 -7.65 -3.60
N TRP A 22 9.68 -8.67 -4.31
CA TRP A 22 11.01 -8.64 -4.90
C TRP A 22 11.19 -7.45 -5.85
N LYS A 23 10.24 -7.16 -6.71
CA LYS A 23 10.28 -6.01 -7.63
C LYS A 23 10.16 -4.68 -6.88
N MET A 24 9.33 -4.61 -5.85
CA MET A 24 9.11 -3.40 -5.07
C MET A 24 10.39 -2.90 -4.38
N TRP A 25 11.15 -3.80 -3.73
CA TRP A 25 12.28 -3.36 -2.89
C TRP A 25 13.62 -4.05 -3.19
N PHE A 26 13.64 -5.22 -3.83
CA PHE A 26 14.77 -6.14 -3.69
C PHE A 26 15.55 -6.46 -4.95
N LYS A 27 14.96 -6.32 -6.11
CA LYS A 27 15.56 -6.68 -7.39
C LYS A 27 17.00 -6.15 -7.58
N GLU A 28 17.31 -5.01 -6.99
CA GLU A 28 18.58 -4.31 -7.17
C GLU A 28 19.53 -4.45 -5.97
N ARG A 29 19.07 -5.06 -4.88
CA ARG A 29 19.86 -5.23 -3.65
C ARG A 29 20.70 -6.49 -3.67
N LYS A 30 21.82 -6.47 -4.33
CA LYS A 30 22.75 -7.61 -4.36
C LYS A 30 23.39 -7.83 -2.98
N GLY A 31 23.10 -8.98 -2.36
CA GLY A 31 23.78 -9.45 -1.14
C GLY A 31 23.39 -8.78 0.17
N LYS A 32 22.42 -7.87 0.19
CA LYS A 32 21.90 -7.26 1.42
C LYS A 32 20.71 -8.04 1.95
N GLN A 33 20.67 -8.21 3.26
CA GLN A 33 19.55 -8.81 3.95
C GLN A 33 18.31 -7.92 3.78
N ILE A 34 17.18 -8.56 3.60
CA ILE A 34 15.89 -7.93 3.39
C ILE A 34 14.95 -8.46 4.44
N SER A 35 14.12 -7.60 4.98
CA SER A 35 13.04 -8.00 5.85
C SER A 35 11.79 -7.22 5.49
N PHE A 36 10.71 -7.93 5.31
CA PHE A 36 9.38 -7.38 5.13
C PHE A 36 8.39 -8.24 5.92
N SER A 37 7.25 -7.70 6.25
CA SER A 37 6.09 -8.47 6.68
C SER A 37 5.02 -8.43 5.60
N ASN A 38 4.17 -9.43 5.59
CA ASN A 38 3.00 -9.49 4.74
C ASN A 38 1.80 -10.00 5.53
N VAL A 39 0.64 -9.57 5.10
CA VAL A 39 -0.66 -10.09 5.50
C VAL A 39 -1.33 -10.58 4.23
N GLY A 40 -2.03 -11.71 4.28
CA GLY A 40 -2.61 -12.38 3.13
C GLY A 40 -1.82 -13.61 2.71
N ASP A 41 -2.41 -14.44 1.87
CA ASP A 41 -1.81 -15.69 1.42
C ASP A 41 -0.60 -15.48 0.49
N ASP A 42 0.44 -16.30 0.70
CA ASP A 42 1.70 -16.22 -0.06
C ASP A 42 1.56 -16.66 -1.53
N GLU A 43 0.49 -17.30 -1.90
CA GLU A 43 0.48 -18.05 -3.14
C GLU A 43 -0.11 -17.31 -4.33
N MET A 44 -1.15 -16.54 -4.19
CA MET A 44 -1.71 -15.82 -5.34
C MET A 44 -2.68 -14.70 -4.92
N LEU A 45 -2.43 -13.51 -5.36
CA LEU A 45 -3.31 -12.34 -5.26
C LEU A 45 -4.70 -12.52 -5.92
N GLN A 46 -5.15 -13.76 -6.17
CA GLN A 46 -6.23 -14.01 -7.13
C GLN A 46 -7.62 -14.16 -6.56
N ASP A 47 -7.74 -14.81 -5.43
CA ASP A 47 -9.07 -15.20 -4.99
C ASP A 47 -9.75 -14.09 -4.18
N ASP A 48 -9.01 -13.36 -3.39
CA ASP A 48 -9.56 -12.28 -2.56
C ASP A 48 -9.00 -10.88 -2.87
N PHE A 49 -7.91 -10.78 -3.66
CA PHE A 49 -7.19 -9.51 -3.87
C PHE A 49 -6.91 -8.77 -2.55
N TYR A 50 -6.69 -9.50 -1.48
CA TYR A 50 -6.32 -8.93 -0.20
C TYR A 50 -4.84 -9.19 0.08
N PHE A 51 -4.09 -8.10 0.19
CA PHE A 51 -2.66 -8.18 0.38
C PHE A 51 -2.13 -6.94 1.07
N GLY A 52 -1.36 -7.10 2.12
CA GLY A 52 -0.69 -6.00 2.81
C GLY A 52 0.78 -6.31 2.98
N VAL A 53 1.66 -5.34 2.70
CA VAL A 53 3.11 -5.48 2.91
C VAL A 53 3.70 -4.22 3.49
N GLU A 54 4.71 -4.41 4.31
CA GLU A 54 5.53 -3.34 4.86
C GLU A 54 7.03 -3.66 4.74
N LEU A 55 7.82 -2.67 4.39
CA LEU A 55 9.27 -2.76 4.47
C LEU A 55 9.72 -2.54 5.90
N ARG A 56 10.52 -3.47 6.43
CA ARG A 56 11.10 -3.31 7.75
C ARG A 56 12.30 -2.36 7.72
N LYS A 57 12.09 -1.16 8.23
CA LYS A 57 13.09 -0.07 8.26
C LYS A 57 13.95 -0.15 9.54
N TRP A 58 14.50 -1.30 9.82
CA TRP A 58 15.28 -1.54 11.03
C TRP A 58 16.77 -1.35 10.79
N ILE A 59 17.46 -0.80 11.79
CA ILE A 59 18.93 -0.63 11.78
C ILE A 59 19.67 -1.96 11.56
N SER A 60 19.10 -3.07 12.03
CA SER A 60 19.68 -4.42 11.83
C SER A 60 19.58 -4.90 10.38
N VAL A 61 18.68 -4.30 9.58
CA VAL A 61 18.49 -4.60 8.18
C VAL A 61 19.30 -3.66 7.28
N ASP A 62 19.28 -2.36 7.62
CA ASP A 62 20.05 -1.34 6.93
C ASP A 62 20.43 -0.23 7.93
N GLU A 63 21.74 -0.07 8.16
CA GLU A 63 22.26 0.89 9.13
C GLU A 63 21.88 2.35 8.89
N ARG A 64 21.45 2.67 7.66
CA ARG A 64 20.98 4.01 7.30
C ARG A 64 19.76 4.41 8.13
N TRP A 65 18.90 3.47 8.46
CA TRP A 65 17.69 3.71 9.24
C TRP A 65 18.00 4.14 10.69
N GLY A 66 19.16 3.80 11.23
CA GLY A 66 19.59 4.26 12.55
C GLY A 66 19.98 5.73 12.63
N LYS A 67 20.05 6.44 11.49
CA LYS A 67 20.40 7.87 11.42
C LYS A 67 19.21 8.82 11.46
N ALA A 68 18.01 8.29 11.42
CA ALA A 68 16.79 9.06 11.37
C ALA A 68 15.87 8.68 12.53
N SER A 69 15.06 9.63 12.99
CA SER A 69 13.99 9.36 13.94
C SER A 69 12.71 9.11 13.16
N PHE A 70 12.09 7.97 13.36
CA PHE A 70 10.77 7.67 12.82
C PHE A 70 9.64 8.30 13.66
N ILE A 71 9.96 8.77 14.85
CA ILE A 71 8.98 9.41 15.74
C ILE A 71 8.80 10.85 15.29
N ILE A 72 7.60 11.19 14.91
CA ILE A 72 7.22 12.55 14.54
C ILE A 72 6.91 13.32 15.83
N PRO A 73 7.62 14.43 16.13
CA PRO A 73 7.47 15.12 17.39
C PRO A 73 6.06 15.62 17.70
N SER A 74 5.27 15.93 16.67
CA SER A 74 3.88 16.40 16.80
C SER A 74 2.91 15.27 17.16
N ASN A 75 3.24 14.04 16.83
CA ASN A 75 2.43 12.86 17.16
C ASN A 75 3.33 11.64 17.38
N PRO A 76 3.69 11.33 18.65
CA PRO A 76 4.60 10.22 18.95
C PRO A 76 4.02 8.83 18.68
N TRP A 77 2.73 8.73 18.38
CA TRP A 77 2.07 7.47 18.02
C TRP A 77 2.12 7.17 16.53
N LEU A 78 2.42 8.17 15.70
CA LEU A 78 2.60 7.99 14.26
C LEU A 78 4.07 7.68 13.97
N SER A 79 4.31 6.59 13.32
CA SER A 79 5.65 6.15 12.94
C SER A 79 5.68 5.62 11.52
N LEU A 80 6.49 6.26 10.69
CA LEU A 80 6.76 5.80 9.32
C LEU A 80 7.72 4.60 9.25
N GLU A 81 8.10 4.04 10.40
CA GLU A 81 8.85 2.79 10.46
C GLU A 81 8.04 1.63 9.86
N TYR A 82 6.72 1.66 10.08
CA TYR A 82 5.78 0.63 9.67
C TYR A 82 4.75 1.21 8.70
N GLU A 83 5.17 1.44 7.46
CA GLU A 83 4.24 1.87 6.41
C GLU A 83 3.67 0.64 5.70
N ASN A 84 2.41 0.36 5.94
CA ASN A 84 1.72 -0.74 5.29
C ASN A 84 1.21 -0.29 3.91
N ILE A 85 1.53 -1.04 2.86
CA ILE A 85 0.98 -0.88 1.51
C ILE A 85 -0.01 -2.00 1.30
N GLN A 86 -1.28 -1.66 1.21
CA GLN A 86 -2.40 -2.59 1.16
C GLN A 86 -3.05 -2.57 -0.21
N LEU A 87 -3.31 -3.75 -0.76
CA LEU A 87 -4.09 -3.96 -1.98
C LEU A 87 -5.34 -4.75 -1.62
N GLU A 88 -6.52 -4.24 -1.99
CA GLU A 88 -7.80 -4.88 -1.75
C GLU A 88 -8.85 -4.36 -2.72
N PHE A 89 -10.02 -4.99 -2.77
CA PHE A 89 -11.16 -4.38 -3.41
C PHE A 89 -11.65 -3.17 -2.60
N GLU A 90 -12.09 -2.16 -3.30
CA GLU A 90 -12.70 -0.97 -2.72
C GLU A 90 -13.88 -1.38 -1.82
N ASN A 91 -13.96 -0.80 -0.62
CA ASN A 91 -14.97 -1.03 0.41
C ASN A 91 -14.95 -2.41 1.11
N ASP A 92 -14.04 -3.33 0.81
CA ASP A 92 -13.96 -4.60 1.53
C ASP A 92 -13.78 -4.41 3.03
N PHE A 93 -12.97 -3.42 3.43
CA PHE A 93 -12.75 -3.07 4.83
C PHE A 93 -14.00 -2.52 5.57
N ILE A 94 -14.99 -1.97 4.82
CA ILE A 94 -16.24 -1.43 5.39
C ILE A 94 -17.28 -2.54 5.54
N THR A 95 -17.34 -3.45 4.59
CA THR A 95 -18.47 -4.35 4.38
C THR A 95 -18.12 -5.82 4.60
N ASP A 96 -16.88 -6.13 5.03
CA ASP A 96 -16.36 -7.50 5.16
C ASP A 96 -16.58 -8.33 3.86
N GLY A 97 -16.32 -7.70 2.72
CA GLY A 97 -16.45 -8.34 1.41
C GLY A 97 -17.87 -8.56 0.89
N ARG A 98 -18.90 -8.06 1.58
CA ARG A 98 -20.31 -8.22 1.14
C ARG A 98 -20.71 -7.28 0.02
N GLU A 99 -20.19 -6.06 0.05
CA GLU A 99 -20.46 -4.98 -0.91
C GLU A 99 -19.15 -4.38 -1.41
N ARG A 100 -18.25 -5.25 -1.87
CA ARG A 100 -16.99 -4.77 -2.42
C ARG A 100 -17.21 -3.93 -3.68
N GLY A 101 -16.40 -2.91 -3.85
CA GLY A 101 -16.43 -2.06 -5.03
C GLY A 101 -15.96 -2.78 -6.29
N GLU A 102 -16.12 -2.10 -7.41
CA GLU A 102 -15.72 -2.61 -8.74
C GLU A 102 -14.24 -2.42 -9.04
N ASN A 103 -13.51 -1.64 -8.23
CA ASN A 103 -12.11 -1.31 -8.44
C ASN A 103 -11.24 -1.90 -7.33
N LEU A 104 -9.97 -2.18 -7.66
CA LEU A 104 -8.96 -2.41 -6.65
C LEU A 104 -8.47 -1.07 -6.08
N ARG A 105 -8.23 -1.04 -4.78
CA ARG A 105 -7.61 0.06 -4.07
C ARG A 105 -6.22 -0.36 -3.62
N ILE A 106 -5.23 0.47 -3.85
CA ILE A 106 -3.94 0.39 -3.17
C ILE A 106 -3.85 1.57 -2.22
N ALA A 107 -3.67 1.32 -0.95
CA ALA A 107 -3.62 2.34 0.08
C ALA A 107 -2.39 2.17 0.97
N THR A 108 -1.94 3.28 1.55
CA THR A 108 -0.93 3.32 2.61
C THR A 108 -1.57 3.80 3.90
N THR A 109 -0.98 3.46 5.04
CA THR A 109 -1.48 3.92 6.35
C THR A 109 -1.46 5.45 6.43
N HIS A 110 -0.40 6.09 5.94
CA HIS A 110 -0.24 7.55 5.99
C HIS A 110 -0.44 8.18 4.60
N THR A 111 -0.81 9.45 4.55
CA THR A 111 -0.85 10.23 3.30
C THR A 111 0.53 10.65 2.86
N ASP A 112 1.34 11.08 3.83
CA ASP A 112 2.72 11.51 3.59
C ASP A 112 3.65 10.32 3.81
N ILE A 113 3.95 9.60 2.76
CA ILE A 113 4.80 8.41 2.80
C ILE A 113 6.21 8.71 2.28
N LEU A 114 7.17 7.93 2.76
CA LEU A 114 8.56 8.04 2.33
C LEU A 114 8.74 7.61 0.86
N THR A 115 9.72 8.20 0.19
CA THR A 115 10.01 7.89 -1.22
C THR A 115 10.22 6.40 -1.48
N VAL A 116 10.80 5.65 -0.53
CA VAL A 116 10.99 4.19 -0.68
C VAL A 116 9.66 3.42 -0.70
N ASP A 117 8.69 3.85 0.10
CA ASP A 117 7.35 3.25 0.15
C ASP A 117 6.50 3.71 -1.03
N LYS A 118 6.60 4.99 -1.41
CA LYS A 118 5.96 5.54 -2.61
C LYS A 118 6.40 4.83 -3.88
N ARG A 119 7.71 4.59 -4.02
CA ARG A 119 8.25 3.80 -5.13
C ARG A 119 7.66 2.39 -5.15
N ALA A 120 7.61 1.74 -4.00
CA ALA A 120 7.07 0.40 -3.88
C ALA A 120 5.58 0.35 -4.25
N MET A 121 4.78 1.29 -3.77
CA MET A 121 3.36 1.44 -4.10
C MET A 121 3.14 1.64 -5.61
N TYR A 122 3.96 2.47 -6.25
CA TYR A 122 3.88 2.69 -7.70
C TYR A 122 4.25 1.44 -8.50
N ILE A 123 5.27 0.69 -8.06
CA ILE A 123 5.63 -0.61 -8.68
C ILE A 123 4.48 -1.60 -8.52
N MET A 124 3.87 -1.70 -7.34
CA MET A 124 2.69 -2.54 -7.12
C MET A 124 1.57 -2.18 -8.09
N ALA A 125 1.22 -0.90 -8.21
CA ALA A 125 0.18 -0.44 -9.12
C ALA A 125 0.47 -0.80 -10.59
N VAL A 126 1.71 -0.58 -11.04
CA VAL A 126 2.16 -0.92 -12.40
C VAL A 126 2.09 -2.41 -12.68
N GLU A 127 2.58 -3.24 -11.76
CA GLU A 127 2.62 -4.70 -11.94
C GLU A 127 1.21 -5.30 -11.93
N VAL A 128 0.37 -4.88 -10.98
CA VAL A 128 -1.01 -5.35 -10.88
C VAL A 128 -1.81 -4.90 -12.09
N ALA A 129 -1.80 -3.60 -12.42
CA ALA A 129 -2.55 -3.09 -13.58
C ALA A 129 -2.08 -3.74 -14.89
N SER A 130 -0.77 -3.96 -15.08
CA SER A 130 -0.24 -4.66 -16.27
C SER A 130 -0.73 -6.09 -16.37
N ALA A 131 -0.83 -6.81 -15.24
CA ALA A 131 -1.27 -8.20 -15.24
C ALA A 131 -2.74 -8.39 -15.64
N ILE A 132 -3.61 -7.42 -15.26
CA ILE A 132 -5.06 -7.50 -15.47
C ILE A 132 -5.58 -6.59 -16.58
N ASP A 133 -4.70 -6.00 -17.42
CA ASP A 133 -5.06 -4.97 -18.42
C ASP A 133 -5.83 -3.79 -17.81
N GLY A 134 -5.39 -3.36 -16.64
CA GLY A 134 -6.05 -2.32 -15.86
C GLY A 134 -5.60 -0.91 -16.24
N GLN A 135 -6.34 0.06 -15.73
CA GLN A 135 -6.00 1.48 -15.72
C GLN A 135 -5.86 1.95 -14.29
N ILE A 136 -4.99 2.94 -14.06
CA ILE A 136 -4.65 3.47 -12.74
C ILE A 136 -5.23 4.87 -12.58
N SER A 137 -5.76 5.18 -11.40
CA SER A 137 -6.17 6.53 -10.99
C SER A 137 -5.49 6.91 -9.68
N GLU A 138 -5.07 8.17 -9.56
CA GLU A 138 -4.47 8.76 -8.35
C GLU A 138 -5.26 9.98 -7.84
N ASP A 139 -6.33 10.35 -8.52
CA ASP A 139 -7.18 11.49 -8.26
C ASP A 139 -8.62 11.08 -7.88
N ASP A 140 -8.72 10.04 -7.08
CA ASP A 140 -9.99 9.50 -6.60
C ASP A 140 -10.96 9.14 -7.74
N LYS A 141 -10.44 8.42 -8.72
CA LYS A 141 -11.18 7.88 -9.88
C LYS A 141 -11.73 8.94 -10.87
N GLN A 142 -11.27 10.20 -10.77
CA GLN A 142 -11.66 11.25 -11.69
C GLN A 142 -11.02 11.08 -13.06
N THR A 143 -9.75 10.69 -13.09
CA THR A 143 -9.04 10.39 -14.34
C THR A 143 -8.40 8.98 -14.27
N TRP A 144 -8.37 8.33 -15.44
CA TRP A 144 -7.80 6.99 -15.57
C TRP A 144 -6.68 6.98 -16.60
N MET A 145 -5.54 6.48 -16.21
CA MET A 145 -4.34 6.40 -17.04
C MET A 145 -4.05 4.94 -17.40
N ASP A 146 -3.56 4.70 -18.60
CA ASP A 146 -2.92 3.43 -18.89
C ASP A 146 -1.55 3.33 -18.16
N VAL A 147 -1.02 2.12 -18.10
CA VAL A 147 0.21 1.82 -17.38
C VAL A 147 1.40 2.62 -17.90
N GLU A 148 1.50 2.83 -19.22
CA GLU A 148 2.63 3.53 -19.81
C GLU A 148 2.57 5.03 -19.51
N THR A 149 1.39 5.63 -19.54
CA THR A 149 1.17 7.01 -19.12
C THR A 149 1.53 7.22 -17.65
N PHE A 150 1.10 6.30 -16.78
CA PHE A 150 1.44 6.34 -15.35
C PHE A 150 2.95 6.22 -15.12
N LYS A 151 3.63 5.31 -15.81
CA LYS A 151 5.10 5.16 -15.73
C LYS A 151 5.84 6.42 -16.17
N GLU A 152 5.42 7.06 -17.23
CA GLU A 152 6.08 8.28 -17.71
C GLU A 152 5.85 9.45 -16.75
N LEU A 153 4.64 9.58 -16.20
CA LEU A 153 4.31 10.62 -15.22
C LEU A 153 5.14 10.48 -13.94
N HIS A 154 5.37 9.27 -13.47
CA HIS A 154 6.10 8.98 -12.22
C HIS A 154 7.51 8.43 -12.45
N LYS A 155 8.09 8.72 -13.58
CA LYS A 155 9.41 8.23 -13.99
C LYS A 155 10.52 8.64 -13.02
N ASP A 156 10.42 9.80 -12.41
CA ASP A 156 11.35 10.30 -11.40
C ASP A 156 11.45 9.36 -10.19
N VAL A 157 10.34 8.84 -9.71
CA VAL A 157 10.28 7.89 -8.59
C VAL A 157 10.56 6.46 -9.05
N LEU A 158 9.93 6.02 -10.14
CA LEU A 158 10.04 4.66 -10.65
C LEU A 158 11.44 4.30 -11.19
N SER A 159 12.22 5.30 -11.64
CA SER A 159 13.60 5.10 -12.11
C SER A 159 14.63 4.99 -10.99
N LEU A 160 14.27 5.35 -9.76
CA LEU A 160 15.18 5.20 -8.61
C LEU A 160 15.48 3.73 -8.36
N SER A 161 16.72 3.42 -7.99
CA SER A 161 17.00 2.17 -7.32
C SER A 161 16.42 2.17 -5.89
N CYS A 162 16.23 0.99 -5.31
CA CYS A 162 15.79 0.90 -3.92
C CYS A 162 16.77 1.61 -2.97
N ASP A 163 18.08 1.52 -3.23
CA ASP A 163 19.11 2.22 -2.44
C ASP A 163 19.00 3.73 -2.55
N GLN A 164 18.78 4.28 -3.75
CA GLN A 164 18.56 5.72 -3.95
C GLN A 164 17.29 6.21 -3.24
N ALA A 165 16.19 5.44 -3.37
CA ALA A 165 14.95 5.77 -2.68
C ALA A 165 15.12 5.72 -1.15
N THR A 166 15.90 4.75 -0.63
CA THR A 166 16.23 4.67 0.80
C THR A 166 17.04 5.90 1.25
N ASP A 167 18.06 6.31 0.50
CA ASP A 167 18.87 7.48 0.85
C ASP A 167 18.03 8.77 0.88
N ILE A 168 17.14 8.96 -0.11
CA ILE A 168 16.19 10.07 -0.12
C ILE A 168 15.27 10.01 1.10
N SER A 169 14.70 8.84 1.40
CA SER A 169 13.79 8.65 2.54
C SER A 169 14.42 8.97 3.89
N VAL A 170 15.69 8.65 4.08
CA VAL A 170 16.44 9.01 5.30
C VAL A 170 16.59 10.53 5.43
N GLU A 171 16.75 11.25 4.33
CA GLU A 171 16.80 12.73 4.36
C GLU A 171 15.40 13.35 4.56
N GLU A 172 14.35 12.76 3.98
CA GLU A 172 12.96 13.18 4.20
C GLU A 172 12.60 13.12 5.69
N LEU A 173 12.92 12.02 6.37
CA LEU A 173 12.68 11.84 7.81
C LEU A 173 13.32 12.94 8.68
N LYS A 174 14.46 13.49 8.30
CA LYS A 174 15.12 14.57 9.06
C LYS A 174 14.36 15.90 8.98
N SER A 175 13.64 16.12 7.91
CA SER A 175 12.91 17.37 7.65
C SER A 175 11.42 17.29 7.97
N MET A 176 10.89 16.09 8.16
CA MET A 176 9.47 15.85 8.39
C MET A 176 9.06 16.36 9.78
N LYS A 177 7.99 17.16 9.83
CA LYS A 177 7.49 17.78 11.06
C LYS A 177 6.18 17.20 11.55
N SER A 178 5.39 16.67 10.65
CA SER A 178 4.10 16.04 10.94
C SER A 178 3.83 14.96 9.90
N VAL A 179 3.02 14.00 10.27
CA VAL A 179 2.44 13.01 9.38
C VAL A 179 0.94 13.09 9.57
N GLU A 180 0.23 13.13 8.47
CA GLU A 180 -1.23 13.07 8.49
C GLU A 180 -1.67 11.64 8.22
N ASP A 181 -2.64 11.19 8.99
CA ASP A 181 -3.28 9.89 8.85
C ASP A 181 -4.79 10.07 8.61
N PRO A 182 -5.17 10.66 7.47
CA PRO A 182 -6.57 10.87 7.16
C PRO A 182 -7.31 9.57 6.76
N LEU A 183 -6.56 8.47 6.50
CA LEU A 183 -7.20 7.23 6.09
C LEU A 183 -8.04 6.64 7.22
N TRP A 184 -7.54 6.65 8.44
CA TRP A 184 -8.27 6.14 9.59
C TRP A 184 -9.50 6.99 9.90
N ASP A 185 -9.35 8.32 9.90
CA ASP A 185 -10.46 9.23 10.13
C ASP A 185 -11.56 9.08 9.07
N GLU A 186 -11.17 8.93 7.79
CA GLU A 186 -12.13 8.70 6.71
C GLU A 186 -12.78 7.32 6.79
N GLU A 187 -12.02 6.28 7.11
CA GLU A 187 -12.54 4.93 7.29
C GLU A 187 -13.53 4.87 8.46
N GLU A 188 -13.23 5.54 9.56
CA GLU A 188 -14.15 5.66 10.69
C GLU A 188 -15.43 6.40 10.30
N GLN A 189 -15.33 7.50 9.57
CA GLN A 189 -16.50 8.25 9.07
C GLN A 189 -17.36 7.40 8.14
N LEU A 190 -16.75 6.73 7.16
CA LEU A 190 -17.44 5.84 6.21
C LEU A 190 -18.12 4.68 6.95
N ARG A 191 -17.44 4.10 7.93
CA ARG A 191 -18.01 3.05 8.78
C ARG A 191 -19.19 3.55 9.60
N GLU A 192 -19.08 4.73 10.20
CA GLU A 192 -20.20 5.35 10.92
C GLU A 192 -21.41 5.65 10.02
N GLU A 193 -21.16 6.14 8.80
CA GLU A 193 -22.22 6.40 7.82
C GLU A 193 -22.88 5.09 7.39
N TYR A 194 -22.11 4.04 7.14
CA TYR A 194 -22.63 2.72 6.82
C TYR A 194 -23.52 2.17 7.94
N ILE A 195 -23.06 2.25 9.20
CA ILE A 195 -23.83 1.82 10.38
C ILE A 195 -25.13 2.61 10.52
N LYS A 196 -25.12 3.92 10.24
CA LYS A 196 -26.34 4.76 10.29
C LYS A 196 -27.39 4.33 9.28
N ILE A 197 -26.96 3.84 8.10
CA ILE A 197 -27.86 3.43 7.01
C ILE A 197 -28.34 1.98 7.19
N HIS A 198 -27.46 1.08 7.60
CA HIS A 198 -27.69 -0.36 7.58
C HIS A 198 -27.83 -1.00 8.98
N GLY A 199 -27.55 -0.24 10.04
CA GLY A 199 -27.50 -0.74 11.41
C GLY A 199 -26.14 -1.35 11.77
N GLU A 200 -25.90 -1.46 13.07
CA GLU A 200 -24.72 -2.12 13.60
C GLU A 200 -24.81 -3.63 13.37
N ARG A 201 -23.70 -4.23 12.94
CA ARG A 201 -23.66 -5.67 12.70
C ARG A 201 -23.68 -6.41 14.04
N ILE A 202 -24.70 -7.20 14.27
CA ILE A 202 -24.76 -8.12 15.41
C ILE A 202 -23.98 -9.37 14.97
N TYR A 203 -22.81 -9.60 15.55
CA TYR A 203 -22.15 -10.89 15.46
C TYR A 203 -22.90 -11.83 16.40
N ASP A 204 -23.55 -12.84 15.85
CA ASP A 204 -24.08 -13.95 16.66
C ASP A 204 -22.87 -14.78 17.14
N ASP A 205 -22.42 -14.54 18.36
CA ASP A 205 -21.33 -15.29 19.03
C ASP A 205 -21.79 -16.70 19.44
N GLU A 206 -22.84 -17.26 18.85
CA GLU A 206 -23.49 -18.52 19.26
C GLU A 206 -23.14 -19.74 18.39
N GLU A 207 -22.06 -19.76 17.64
CA GLU A 207 -21.65 -20.97 16.89
C GLU A 207 -20.35 -21.64 17.37
N ASP A 208 -20.02 -21.57 18.68
CA ASP A 208 -18.95 -22.40 19.27
C ASP A 208 -19.44 -23.06 20.57
N GLU A 209 -20.37 -24.06 20.48
CA GLU A 209 -20.56 -25.11 21.48
C GLU A 209 -20.51 -26.49 20.84
#